data_cc8e86064c16c0bf63d2a63dd85ee042
#
_entry.id   cc8e86064c16c0bf63d2a63dd85ee042
#
_cell.length_a   1.000
_cell.length_b   1.000
_cell.length_c   1.000
_cell.angle_alpha   90.00
_cell.angle_beta   90.00
_cell.angle_gamma   90.00
#
_symmetry.space_group_name_H-M   'P 1'
#
loop_
_entity.id
_entity.type
_entity.pdbx_description
1 polymer ?
#
loop_
_entity_poly.entity_id
_entity_poly.type
_entity_poly.pdbx_seq_one_letter_code
_entity_poly.pdbx_strand_id
1 'polypeptide(L)'
;MWLFIDKTGRRTLLILGALGMGVCHFVVGGVMGAHHVDVPGGVGNPPNANIVISVNKGAPAYTVILFSYLLIVVYALTLAPVCWIYAAEVWSLGTRATGMSMAAMSNWIFNFALGMFTPPAFVNITWKLFIIFGVLCMAAAAWFFVFYPETCGKTLEEIEVLFGNDGPKPWNTRKGDSRLVAEIEAVAARKDGDAPSVHETESSDQEKVAV
;
A
#
# COMPACT_ATOMS: atom_id res chain seq x y z
N MET A 1 -4.96 -9.42 8.35
CA MET A 1 -4.27 -8.53 7.41
C MET A 1 -4.06 -9.17 6.03
N TRP A 2 -3.55 -10.37 5.94
CA TRP A 2 -3.37 -11.12 4.68
C TRP A 2 -4.63 -11.21 3.83
N LEU A 3 -5.78 -11.46 4.44
CA LEU A 3 -7.07 -11.54 3.75
C LEU A 3 -7.52 -10.22 3.08
N PHE A 4 -7.07 -9.09 3.58
CA PHE A 4 -7.40 -7.77 3.00
C PHE A 4 -6.54 -7.43 1.78
N ILE A 5 -5.24 -7.75 1.81
CA ILE A 5 -4.29 -7.44 0.73
C ILE A 5 -4.68 -8.16 -0.56
N ASP A 6 -5.06 -9.44 -0.47
CA ASP A 6 -5.46 -10.23 -1.63
C ASP A 6 -6.87 -9.90 -2.13
N LYS A 7 -7.73 -9.38 -1.26
CA LYS A 7 -9.09 -8.98 -1.65
C LYS A 7 -9.17 -7.57 -2.24
N THR A 8 -8.36 -6.63 -1.75
CA THR A 8 -8.47 -5.22 -2.13
C THR A 8 -7.57 -4.85 -3.30
N GLY A 9 -6.43 -5.54 -3.47
CA GLY A 9 -5.41 -5.21 -4.46
C GLY A 9 -4.31 -4.30 -3.90
N ARG A 10 -3.07 -4.48 -4.39
CA ARG A 10 -1.89 -3.75 -3.88
C ARG A 10 -1.96 -2.27 -4.21
N ARG A 11 -2.29 -1.93 -5.45
CA ARG A 11 -2.42 -0.53 -5.92
C ARG A 11 -3.48 0.24 -5.15
N THR A 12 -4.66 -0.35 -4.98
CA THR A 12 -5.78 0.29 -4.28
C THR A 12 -5.42 0.60 -2.83
N LEU A 13 -4.74 -0.32 -2.13
CA LEU A 13 -4.29 -0.13 -0.75
C LEU A 13 -3.23 0.98 -0.63
N LEU A 14 -2.30 1.09 -1.59
CA LEU A 14 -1.30 2.17 -1.60
C LEU A 14 -1.97 3.54 -1.76
N ILE A 15 -2.93 3.67 -2.67
CA ILE A 15 -3.65 4.92 -2.92
C ILE A 15 -4.51 5.30 -1.71
N LEU A 16 -5.35 4.37 -1.21
CA LEU A 16 -6.23 4.63 -0.06
C LEU A 16 -5.43 4.93 1.21
N GLY A 17 -4.30 4.24 1.41
CA GLY A 17 -3.42 4.49 2.54
C GLY A 17 -2.79 5.89 2.48
N ALA A 18 -2.25 6.28 1.33
CA ALA A 18 -1.66 7.60 1.14
C ALA A 18 -2.70 8.73 1.31
N LEU A 19 -3.91 8.56 0.74
CA LEU A 19 -5.01 9.51 0.93
C LEU A 19 -5.45 9.60 2.40
N GLY A 20 -5.65 8.46 3.06
CA GLY A 20 -6.04 8.41 4.47
C GLY A 20 -5.02 9.08 5.39
N MET A 21 -3.72 8.80 5.19
CA MET A 21 -2.66 9.49 5.93
C MET A 21 -2.61 10.99 5.62
N GLY A 22 -2.79 11.40 4.37
CA GLY A 22 -2.85 12.80 3.97
C GLY A 22 -3.95 13.55 4.71
N VAL A 23 -5.16 12.98 4.77
CA VAL A 23 -6.29 13.55 5.53
C VAL A 23 -5.95 13.66 7.02
N CYS A 24 -5.38 12.62 7.63
CA CYS A 24 -4.96 12.67 9.03
C CYS A 24 -3.94 13.79 9.29
N HIS A 25 -2.96 13.96 8.43
CA HIS A 25 -1.96 15.02 8.54
C HIS A 25 -2.59 16.42 8.41
N PHE A 26 -3.53 16.63 7.49
CA PHE A 26 -4.22 17.91 7.35
C PHE A 26 -5.08 18.24 8.57
N VAL A 27 -5.77 17.24 9.13
CA VAL A 27 -6.56 17.46 10.36
C VAL A 27 -5.65 17.81 11.54
N VAL A 28 -4.57 17.06 11.75
CA VAL A 28 -3.61 17.34 12.83
C VAL A 28 -2.99 18.73 12.65
N GLY A 29 -2.49 19.04 11.45
CA GLY A 29 -1.89 20.34 11.16
C GLY A 29 -2.89 21.50 11.28
N GLY A 30 -4.12 21.33 10.81
CA GLY A 30 -5.17 22.34 10.91
C GLY A 30 -5.62 22.61 12.35
N VAL A 31 -5.84 21.57 13.13
CA VAL A 31 -6.21 21.73 14.56
C VAL A 31 -5.08 22.34 15.38
N MET A 32 -3.83 21.90 15.14
CA MET A 32 -2.66 22.51 15.79
C MET A 32 -2.50 23.97 15.38
N GLY A 33 -2.71 24.28 14.09
CA GLY A 33 -2.63 25.66 13.60
C GLY A 33 -3.67 26.61 14.22
N ALA A 34 -4.88 26.11 14.46
CA ALA A 34 -5.98 26.89 15.02
C ALA A 34 -5.93 27.05 16.56
N HIS A 35 -5.34 26.08 17.27
CA HIS A 35 -5.41 25.98 18.72
C HIS A 35 -4.05 25.84 19.42
N HIS A 36 -2.94 26.21 18.75
CA HIS A 36 -1.62 26.19 19.38
C HIS A 36 -1.42 27.37 20.33
N VAL A 37 -0.59 27.13 21.31
CA VAL A 37 -0.07 28.15 22.23
C VAL A 37 1.44 28.05 22.16
N ASP A 38 2.08 29.18 21.86
CA ASP A 38 3.53 29.25 21.86
C ASP A 38 4.08 29.18 23.28
N VAL A 39 5.07 28.31 23.50
CA VAL A 39 5.74 28.15 24.77
C VAL A 39 7.21 28.47 24.61
N PRO A 40 7.62 29.76 24.74
CA PRO A 40 9.01 30.14 24.65
C PRO A 40 9.84 29.43 25.71
N GLY A 41 10.87 28.70 25.30
CA GLY A 41 11.72 27.93 26.22
C GLY A 41 11.40 26.44 26.30
N GLY A 42 10.34 25.98 25.65
CA GLY A 42 9.99 24.55 25.55
C GLY A 42 8.97 24.07 26.57
N VAL A 43 8.44 22.87 26.31
CA VAL A 43 7.38 22.23 27.12
C VAL A 43 8.00 21.17 28.02
N GLY A 44 7.53 21.09 29.28
CA GLY A 44 7.92 20.05 30.24
C GLY A 44 8.77 20.57 31.40
N ASN A 45 9.13 19.65 32.29
CA ASN A 45 10.01 19.93 33.44
C ASN A 45 11.01 18.77 33.63
N PRO A 46 12.28 18.88 33.18
CA PRO A 46 12.91 20.08 32.61
C PRO A 46 12.36 20.42 31.20
N PRO A 47 12.41 21.72 30.81
CA PRO A 47 11.86 22.15 29.50
C PRO A 47 12.57 21.51 28.33
N ASN A 48 11.82 20.98 27.37
CA ASN A 48 12.36 20.46 26.12
C ASN A 48 12.33 21.56 25.07
N ALA A 49 13.50 22.10 24.75
CA ALA A 49 13.67 23.18 23.77
C ALA A 49 13.23 22.82 22.35
N ASN A 50 13.05 21.54 22.03
CA ASN A 50 12.59 21.09 20.72
C ASN A 50 11.05 21.12 20.58
N ILE A 51 10.30 21.39 21.66
CA ILE A 51 8.84 21.45 21.67
C ILE A 51 8.44 22.87 22.08
N VAL A 52 8.27 23.74 21.11
CA VAL A 52 7.98 25.17 21.31
C VAL A 52 6.49 25.51 21.24
N ILE A 53 5.64 24.55 20.88
CA ILE A 53 4.18 24.74 20.82
C ILE A 53 3.47 23.70 21.68
N SER A 54 2.36 24.10 22.26
CA SER A 54 1.42 23.25 22.98
C SER A 54 0.02 23.45 22.40
N VAL A 55 -0.81 22.43 22.45
CA VAL A 55 -2.22 22.53 22.05
C VAL A 55 -3.06 22.75 23.31
N ASN A 56 -4.07 23.62 23.23
CA ASN A 56 -4.99 23.87 24.33
C ASN A 56 -5.59 22.55 24.84
N LYS A 57 -5.65 22.40 26.16
CA LYS A 57 -6.28 21.25 26.81
C LYS A 57 -7.77 21.17 26.46
N GLY A 58 -8.24 19.95 26.24
CA GLY A 58 -9.64 19.67 25.89
C GLY A 58 -9.82 19.04 24.50
N ALA A 59 -10.91 19.34 23.84
CA ALA A 59 -11.27 18.75 22.56
C ALA A 59 -10.17 18.83 21.47
N PRO A 60 -9.45 19.95 21.28
CA PRO A 60 -8.38 20.01 20.28
C PRO A 60 -7.25 19.03 20.54
N ALA A 61 -6.81 18.89 21.80
CA ALA A 61 -5.75 17.96 22.16
C ALA A 61 -6.16 16.50 21.90
N TYR A 62 -7.37 16.13 22.29
CA TYR A 62 -7.89 14.78 22.01
C TYR A 62 -8.01 14.51 20.51
N THR A 63 -8.42 15.49 19.72
CA THR A 63 -8.47 15.35 18.25
C THR A 63 -7.10 15.10 17.66
N VAL A 64 -6.07 15.85 18.04
CA VAL A 64 -4.69 15.64 17.58
C VAL A 64 -4.20 14.24 17.95
N ILE A 65 -4.44 13.79 19.18
CA ILE A 65 -4.05 12.46 19.64
C ILE A 65 -4.77 11.38 18.80
N LEU A 66 -6.09 11.49 18.66
CA LEU A 66 -6.91 10.52 17.93
C LEU A 66 -6.44 10.38 16.47
N PHE A 67 -6.28 11.50 15.77
CA PHE A 67 -5.85 11.46 14.36
C PHE A 67 -4.39 11.04 14.19
N SER A 68 -3.52 11.28 15.16
CA SER A 68 -2.15 10.75 15.17
C SER A 68 -2.13 9.23 15.31
N TYR A 69 -2.95 8.66 16.19
CA TYR A 69 -3.09 7.20 16.28
C TYR A 69 -3.78 6.61 15.06
N LEU A 70 -4.81 7.27 14.52
CA LEU A 70 -5.48 6.84 13.31
C LEU A 70 -4.51 6.78 12.12
N LEU A 71 -3.61 7.77 12.00
CA LEU A 71 -2.55 7.79 11.00
C LEU A 71 -1.66 6.54 11.09
N ILE A 72 -1.23 6.18 12.31
CA ILE A 72 -0.41 4.98 12.54
C ILE A 72 -1.18 3.72 12.13
N VAL A 73 -2.48 3.63 12.48
CA VAL A 73 -3.33 2.49 12.10
C VAL A 73 -3.47 2.39 10.59
N VAL A 74 -3.77 3.50 9.91
CA VAL A 74 -3.88 3.54 8.45
C VAL A 74 -2.56 3.10 7.81
N TYR A 75 -1.43 3.63 8.25
CA TYR A 75 -0.11 3.23 7.77
C TYR A 75 0.15 1.72 7.96
N ALA A 76 -0.07 1.22 9.17
CA ALA A 76 0.18 -0.17 9.53
C ALA A 76 -0.70 -1.17 8.77
N LEU A 77 -1.92 -0.76 8.40
CA LEU A 77 -2.85 -1.61 7.64
C LEU A 77 -2.66 -1.53 6.12
N THR A 78 -2.03 -0.48 5.61
CA THR A 78 -1.94 -0.22 4.17
C THR A 78 -0.49 -0.19 3.68
N LEU A 79 0.21 0.94 3.84
CA LEU A 79 1.52 1.15 3.24
C LEU A 79 2.62 0.26 3.81
N ALA A 80 2.63 0.04 5.12
CA ALA A 80 3.71 -0.69 5.78
C ALA A 80 3.97 -2.08 5.17
N PRO A 81 2.97 -2.96 5.00
CA PRO A 81 3.19 -4.26 4.37
C PRO A 81 3.21 -4.18 2.85
N VAL A 82 2.33 -3.35 2.25
CA VAL A 82 2.14 -3.37 0.79
C VAL A 82 3.34 -2.83 0.05
N CYS A 83 4.05 -1.82 0.60
CA CYS A 83 5.27 -1.31 -0.02
C CYS A 83 6.35 -2.38 -0.17
N TRP A 84 6.54 -3.24 0.84
CA TRP A 84 7.55 -4.31 0.79
C TRP A 84 7.12 -5.46 -0.13
N ILE A 85 5.85 -5.82 -0.12
CA ILE A 85 5.30 -6.84 -1.03
C ILE A 85 5.44 -6.36 -2.47
N TYR A 86 5.00 -5.14 -2.76
CA TYR A 86 5.08 -4.56 -4.09
C TYR A 86 6.53 -4.45 -4.59
N ALA A 87 7.44 -3.99 -3.73
CA ALA A 87 8.87 -3.94 -4.04
C ALA A 87 9.45 -5.32 -4.39
N ALA A 88 8.98 -6.39 -3.74
CA ALA A 88 9.42 -7.75 -4.03
C ALA A 88 8.81 -8.32 -5.32
N GLU A 89 7.60 -7.92 -5.68
CA GLU A 89 6.87 -8.40 -6.87
C GLU A 89 7.37 -7.78 -8.18
N VAL A 90 7.82 -6.52 -8.14
CA VAL A 90 8.23 -5.74 -9.33
C VAL A 90 9.52 -6.28 -9.98
N TRP A 91 10.40 -6.93 -9.21
CA TRP A 91 11.68 -7.41 -9.70
C TRP A 91 11.58 -8.85 -10.21
N SER A 92 12.21 -9.11 -11.37
CA SER A 92 12.40 -10.48 -11.87
C SER A 92 13.23 -11.33 -10.90
N LEU A 93 13.08 -12.66 -10.96
CA LEU A 93 13.77 -13.60 -10.03
C LEU A 93 15.29 -13.37 -9.95
N GLY A 94 15.93 -13.08 -11.08
CA GLY A 94 17.39 -12.90 -11.16
C GLY A 94 17.89 -11.60 -10.52
N THR A 95 17.06 -10.54 -10.52
CA THR A 95 17.45 -9.20 -10.04
C THR A 95 16.79 -8.81 -8.71
N ARG A 96 15.89 -9.63 -8.19
CA ARG A 96 15.09 -9.35 -6.98
C ARG A 96 15.94 -9.00 -5.76
N ALA A 97 17.02 -9.77 -5.50
CA ALA A 97 17.88 -9.52 -4.35
C ALA A 97 18.53 -8.12 -4.42
N THR A 98 19.03 -7.75 -5.59
CA THR A 98 19.63 -6.43 -5.82
C THR A 98 18.59 -5.32 -5.71
N GLY A 99 17.41 -5.49 -6.34
CA GLY A 99 16.33 -4.51 -6.29
C GLY A 99 15.80 -4.28 -4.88
N MET A 100 15.61 -5.34 -4.11
CA MET A 100 15.20 -5.25 -2.70
C MET A 100 16.26 -4.58 -1.83
N SER A 101 17.55 -4.84 -2.06
CA SER A 101 18.63 -4.16 -1.36
C SER A 101 18.66 -2.67 -1.64
N MET A 102 18.44 -2.27 -2.90
CA MET A 102 18.35 -0.85 -3.28
C MET A 102 17.12 -0.17 -2.64
N ALA A 103 15.97 -0.84 -2.62
CA ALA A 103 14.76 -0.33 -1.98
C ALA A 103 14.98 -0.15 -0.47
N ALA A 104 15.58 -1.13 0.21
CA ALA A 104 15.92 -1.04 1.63
C ALA A 104 16.93 0.09 1.92
N MET A 105 17.98 0.19 1.12
CA MET A 105 18.98 1.26 1.25
C MET A 105 18.33 2.65 1.10
N SER A 106 17.50 2.84 0.08
CA SER A 106 16.77 4.09 -0.13
C SER A 106 15.88 4.42 1.06
N ASN A 107 15.12 3.43 1.56
CA ASN A 107 14.26 3.61 2.74
C ASN A 107 15.07 4.09 3.96
N TRP A 108 16.23 3.49 4.25
CA TRP A 108 17.06 3.89 5.39
C TRP A 108 17.70 5.27 5.22
N ILE A 109 18.13 5.63 4.00
CA ILE A 109 18.65 6.97 3.70
C ILE A 109 17.58 8.05 3.97
N PHE A 110 16.36 7.85 3.45
CA PHE A 110 15.26 8.79 3.67
C PHE A 110 14.82 8.84 5.14
N ASN A 111 14.79 7.70 5.85
CA ASN A 111 14.51 7.68 7.29
C ASN A 111 15.55 8.48 8.07
N PHE A 112 16.83 8.31 7.76
CA PHE A 112 17.90 9.09 8.38
C PHE A 112 17.74 10.59 8.11
N ALA A 113 17.53 10.96 6.84
CA ALA A 113 17.32 12.35 6.44
C ALA A 113 16.13 13.01 7.16
N LEU A 114 15.00 12.29 7.24
CA LEU A 114 13.80 12.75 7.97
C LEU A 114 14.06 12.84 9.48
N GLY A 115 14.78 11.88 10.05
CA GLY A 115 15.15 11.91 11.47
C GLY A 115 16.01 13.13 11.83
N MET A 116 16.92 13.52 10.95
CA MET A 116 17.73 14.73 11.12
C MET A 116 16.96 16.03 10.85
N PHE A 117 16.06 16.02 9.86
CA PHE A 117 15.31 17.20 9.45
C PHE A 117 14.15 17.53 10.40
N THR A 118 13.45 16.53 10.95
CA THR A 118 12.19 16.71 11.70
C THR A 118 12.37 17.56 12.97
N PRO A 119 13.36 17.33 13.86
CA PRO A 119 13.51 18.14 15.07
C PRO A 119 13.72 19.65 14.79
N PRO A 120 14.66 20.08 13.96
CA PRO A 120 14.83 21.50 13.65
C PRO A 120 13.63 22.08 12.87
N ALA A 121 12.96 21.28 12.04
CA ALA A 121 11.75 21.69 11.35
C ALA A 121 10.61 21.96 12.34
N PHE A 122 10.44 21.12 13.35
CA PHE A 122 9.44 21.34 14.40
C PHE A 122 9.65 22.65 15.17
N VAL A 123 10.88 23.04 15.43
CA VAL A 123 11.21 24.31 16.11
C VAL A 123 10.88 25.50 15.23
N ASN A 124 11.20 25.43 13.92
CA ASN A 124 11.10 26.57 13.02
C ASN A 124 9.73 26.71 12.32
N ILE A 125 9.15 25.59 11.90
CA ILE A 125 7.92 25.58 11.08
C ILE A 125 6.69 25.10 11.90
N THR A 126 6.94 24.49 13.05
CA THR A 126 5.90 24.06 14.02
C THR A 126 4.82 23.18 13.37
N TRP A 127 3.54 23.56 13.50
CA TRP A 127 2.39 22.84 12.97
C TRP A 127 2.36 22.75 11.42
N LYS A 128 3.01 23.68 10.72
CA LYS A 128 3.07 23.69 9.24
C LYS A 128 3.76 22.44 8.67
N LEU A 129 4.62 21.78 9.48
CA LEU A 129 5.28 20.54 9.09
C LEU A 129 4.28 19.43 8.77
N PHE A 130 3.19 19.32 9.52
CA PHE A 130 2.13 18.34 9.26
C PHE A 130 1.42 18.63 7.93
N ILE A 131 1.20 19.90 7.59
CA ILE A 131 0.62 20.30 6.31
C ILE A 131 1.54 19.89 5.15
N ILE A 132 2.86 20.08 5.30
CA ILE A 132 3.84 19.66 4.30
C ILE A 132 3.77 18.14 4.09
N PHE A 133 3.76 17.35 5.17
CA PHE A 133 3.62 15.90 5.05
C PHE A 133 2.26 15.48 4.46
N GLY A 134 1.19 16.21 4.77
CA GLY A 134 -0.11 15.99 4.14
C GLY A 134 -0.07 16.17 2.62
N VAL A 135 0.56 17.25 2.15
CA VAL A 135 0.74 17.52 0.71
C VAL A 135 1.60 16.44 0.05
N LEU A 136 2.68 16.00 0.70
CA LEU A 136 3.52 14.92 0.19
C LEU A 136 2.76 13.58 0.11
N CYS A 137 1.90 13.27 1.07
CA CYS A 137 1.04 12.08 1.02
C CYS A 137 0.04 12.16 -0.16
N MET A 138 -0.55 13.33 -0.41
CA MET A 138 -1.45 13.52 -1.56
C MET A 138 -0.69 13.39 -2.89
N ALA A 139 0.51 13.94 -2.98
CA ALA A 139 1.38 13.78 -4.15
C ALA A 139 1.78 12.30 -4.35
N ALA A 140 2.08 11.57 -3.27
CA ALA A 140 2.35 10.14 -3.33
C ALA A 140 1.13 9.33 -3.81
N ALA A 141 -0.08 9.67 -3.37
CA ALA A 141 -1.31 9.04 -3.84
C ALA A 141 -1.51 9.25 -5.36
N ALA A 142 -1.28 10.47 -5.85
CA ALA A 142 -1.34 10.77 -7.28
C ALA A 142 -0.25 10.00 -8.05
N TRP A 143 0.97 9.91 -7.50
CA TRP A 143 2.07 9.14 -8.07
C TRP A 143 1.72 7.65 -8.18
N PHE A 144 1.20 7.03 -7.11
CA PHE A 144 0.75 5.64 -7.14
C PHE A 144 -0.35 5.41 -8.17
N PHE A 145 -1.28 6.37 -8.31
CA PHE A 145 -2.34 6.26 -9.30
C PHE A 145 -1.81 6.27 -10.74
N VAL A 146 -0.82 7.10 -11.05
CA VAL A 146 -0.31 7.28 -12.43
C VAL A 146 0.68 6.18 -12.81
N PHE A 147 1.60 5.81 -11.91
CA PHE A 147 2.76 4.97 -12.27
C PHE A 147 2.67 3.52 -11.81
N TYR A 148 1.81 3.20 -10.83
CA TYR A 148 1.79 1.86 -10.24
C TYR A 148 0.68 1.00 -10.85
N PRO A 149 1.02 -0.06 -11.64
CA PRO A 149 0.03 -1.03 -12.11
C PRO A 149 -0.43 -1.95 -10.97
N GLU A 150 -1.60 -2.56 -11.14
CA GLU A 150 -2.08 -3.57 -10.19
C GLU A 150 -1.37 -4.91 -10.43
N THR A 151 -0.75 -5.45 -9.38
CA THR A 151 0.00 -6.72 -9.43
C THR A 151 -0.76 -7.89 -8.82
N CYS A 152 -1.90 -7.63 -8.17
CA CYS A 152 -2.67 -8.64 -7.45
C CYS A 152 -3.21 -9.74 -8.37
N GLY A 153 -2.85 -11.00 -8.08
CA GLY A 153 -3.32 -12.17 -8.81
C GLY A 153 -2.65 -12.37 -10.16
N LYS A 154 -1.50 -11.73 -10.42
CA LYS A 154 -0.69 -11.92 -11.62
C LYS A 154 0.54 -12.76 -11.31
N THR A 155 1.01 -13.52 -12.30
CA THR A 155 2.28 -14.25 -12.20
C THR A 155 3.46 -13.29 -12.32
N LEU A 156 4.66 -13.72 -11.90
CA LEU A 156 5.87 -12.89 -11.98
C LEU A 156 6.24 -12.55 -13.42
N GLU A 157 6.01 -13.48 -14.35
CA GLU A 157 6.24 -13.27 -15.79
C GLU A 157 5.27 -12.23 -16.35
N GLU A 158 4.02 -12.25 -15.94
CA GLU A 158 3.02 -11.25 -16.32
C GLU A 158 3.34 -9.86 -15.76
N ILE A 159 3.89 -9.80 -14.53
CA ILE A 159 4.35 -8.54 -13.93
C ILE A 159 5.53 -7.98 -14.70
N GLU A 160 6.47 -8.80 -15.14
CA GLU A 160 7.60 -8.35 -15.97
C GLU A 160 7.11 -7.71 -17.30
N VAL A 161 6.09 -8.28 -17.92
CA VAL A 161 5.46 -7.72 -19.12
C VAL A 161 4.74 -6.40 -18.82
N LEU A 162 4.12 -6.24 -17.62
CA LEU A 162 3.46 -4.99 -17.23
C LEU A 162 4.43 -3.80 -17.13
N PHE A 163 5.68 -4.06 -16.78
CA PHE A 163 6.74 -3.03 -16.70
C PHE A 163 7.56 -2.93 -17.99
N GLY A 164 7.29 -3.77 -19.00
CA GLY A 164 7.87 -3.68 -20.34
C GLY A 164 7.31 -2.50 -21.14
N ASN A 165 8.00 -2.15 -22.24
CA ASN A 165 7.60 -1.03 -23.11
C ASN A 165 6.22 -1.22 -23.77
N ASP A 166 5.76 -2.46 -23.93
CA ASP A 166 4.47 -2.80 -24.56
C ASP A 166 3.38 -3.15 -23.53
N GLY A 167 3.64 -2.88 -22.22
CA GLY A 167 2.71 -3.14 -21.14
C GLY A 167 1.46 -2.22 -21.17
N PRO A 168 0.31 -2.70 -20.65
CA PRO A 168 -0.88 -1.87 -20.51
C PRO A 168 -0.62 -0.70 -19.57
N LYS A 169 -1.28 0.43 -19.82
CA LYS A 169 -1.14 1.61 -18.96
C LYS A 169 -1.54 1.29 -17.53
N PRO A 170 -0.81 1.79 -16.50
CA PRO A 170 -1.02 1.42 -15.09
C PRO A 170 -2.47 1.59 -14.60
N TRP A 171 -3.15 2.65 -15.02
CA TRP A 171 -4.54 2.91 -14.64
C TRP A 171 -5.57 2.00 -15.30
N ASN A 172 -5.19 1.22 -16.32
CA ASN A 172 -6.06 0.28 -17.02
C ASN A 172 -5.88 -1.17 -16.53
N THR A 173 -4.98 -1.40 -15.57
CA THR A 173 -4.74 -2.72 -14.99
C THR A 173 -5.77 -3.03 -13.91
N ARG A 174 -6.39 -4.22 -13.99
CA ARG A 174 -7.38 -4.70 -13.01
C ARG A 174 -6.83 -5.89 -12.24
N LYS A 175 -7.37 -6.08 -11.02
CA LYS A 175 -7.10 -7.24 -10.19
C LYS A 175 -7.59 -8.51 -10.88
N GLY A 176 -6.78 -9.59 -10.81
CA GLY A 176 -7.17 -10.91 -11.33
C GLY A 176 -7.21 -11.04 -12.85
N ASP A 177 -6.78 -10.03 -13.59
CA ASP A 177 -6.65 -10.06 -15.04
C ASP A 177 -5.33 -10.77 -15.42
N SER A 178 -5.29 -12.09 -15.19
CA SER A 178 -4.16 -12.97 -15.49
C SER A 178 -4.50 -13.87 -16.68
N ARG A 179 -3.62 -13.89 -17.66
CA ARG A 179 -3.75 -14.77 -18.83
C ARG A 179 -3.68 -16.24 -18.43
N LEU A 180 -2.83 -16.57 -17.46
CA LEU A 180 -2.65 -17.94 -16.98
C LEU A 180 -3.94 -18.45 -16.31
N VAL A 181 -4.62 -17.64 -15.52
CA VAL A 181 -5.90 -18.01 -14.90
C VAL A 181 -6.96 -18.24 -15.96
N ALA A 182 -7.05 -17.37 -16.97
CA ALA A 182 -7.98 -17.52 -18.08
C ALA A 182 -7.69 -18.80 -18.92
N GLU A 183 -6.41 -19.14 -19.13
CA GLU A 183 -6.02 -20.37 -19.81
C GLU A 183 -6.36 -21.62 -19.00
N ILE A 184 -6.10 -21.60 -17.67
CA ILE A 184 -6.47 -22.71 -16.77
C ILE A 184 -7.97 -22.90 -16.76
N GLU A 185 -8.75 -21.84 -16.65
CA GLU A 185 -10.21 -21.92 -16.70
C GLU A 185 -10.71 -22.45 -18.06
N ALA A 186 -10.11 -22.02 -19.17
CA ALA A 186 -10.44 -22.53 -20.49
C ALA A 186 -10.11 -24.01 -20.67
N VAL A 187 -8.99 -24.49 -20.10
CA VAL A 187 -8.60 -25.90 -20.11
C VAL A 187 -9.53 -26.73 -19.20
N ALA A 188 -9.89 -26.20 -18.01
CA ALA A 188 -10.84 -26.85 -17.13
C ALA A 188 -12.22 -27.00 -17.78
N ALA A 189 -12.73 -25.92 -18.39
CA ALA A 189 -14.01 -25.97 -19.12
C ALA A 189 -14.02 -26.96 -20.29
N ARG A 190 -12.88 -27.11 -21.00
CA ARG A 190 -12.73 -28.14 -22.02
C ARG A 190 -12.74 -29.54 -21.46
N LYS A 191 -12.11 -29.77 -20.30
CA LYS A 191 -12.11 -31.09 -19.62
C LYS A 191 -13.51 -31.49 -19.12
N ASP A 192 -14.26 -30.52 -18.59
CA ASP A 192 -15.65 -30.76 -18.13
C ASP A 192 -16.61 -30.96 -19.33
N GLY A 193 -16.32 -30.39 -20.49
CA GLY A 193 -17.08 -30.62 -21.73
C GLY A 193 -16.73 -31.90 -22.48
N ASP A 194 -15.53 -32.45 -22.27
CA ASP A 194 -15.03 -33.71 -22.87
C ASP A 194 -15.14 -34.91 -21.91
N ALA A 195 -15.67 -34.72 -20.70
CA ALA A 195 -15.94 -35.82 -19.78
C ALA A 195 -17.04 -36.72 -20.39
N PRO A 196 -16.74 -37.94 -20.83
CA PRO A 196 -17.79 -38.86 -21.31
C PRO A 196 -18.78 -39.07 -20.20
N SER A 197 -20.06 -38.87 -20.49
CA SER A 197 -21.16 -39.13 -19.55
C SER A 197 -20.99 -40.54 -19.02
N VAL A 198 -20.89 -40.69 -17.70
CA VAL A 198 -20.67 -41.95 -16.97
C VAL A 198 -21.80 -42.99 -17.26
N HIS A 199 -22.80 -42.62 -18.05
CA HIS A 199 -23.92 -43.47 -18.41
C HIS A 199 -23.69 -44.41 -19.62
N GLU A 200 -22.60 -44.23 -20.43
CA GLU A 200 -22.36 -45.08 -21.58
C GLU A 200 -21.40 -46.26 -21.35
N THR A 201 -20.71 -46.29 -20.22
CA THR A 201 -19.74 -47.36 -19.92
C THR A 201 -20.34 -48.58 -19.21
N GLU A 202 -21.54 -48.49 -18.60
CA GLU A 202 -22.18 -49.67 -17.97
C GLU A 202 -22.97 -50.56 -18.94
N SER A 203 -23.36 -50.07 -20.09
CA SER A 203 -24.10 -50.89 -21.09
C SER A 203 -23.22 -51.73 -22.00
N SER A 204 -21.94 -51.37 -22.18
CA SER A 204 -21.04 -52.13 -23.08
C SER A 204 -20.33 -53.31 -22.40
N ASP A 205 -20.25 -53.34 -21.06
CA ASP A 205 -19.63 -54.45 -20.35
C ASP A 205 -20.61 -55.58 -20.00
N GLN A 206 -21.92 -55.35 -20.03
CA GLN A 206 -22.91 -56.39 -19.85
C GLN A 206 -23.15 -57.22 -21.11
N GLU A 207 -22.84 -56.72 -22.29
CA GLU A 207 -23.05 -57.45 -23.54
C GLU A 207 -21.87 -58.38 -23.90
N LYS A 208 -20.72 -58.22 -23.24
CA LYS A 208 -19.53 -59.07 -23.46
C LYS A 208 -19.41 -60.29 -22.56
N VAL A 209 -20.31 -60.46 -21.59
CA VAL A 209 -20.33 -61.63 -20.65
C VAL A 209 -21.41 -62.65 -21.03
N ALA A 210 -22.20 -62.40 -22.06
CA ALA A 210 -23.30 -63.27 -22.47
C ALA A 210 -23.07 -64.00 -23.84
N VAL A 211 -21.77 -64.25 -24.24
CA VAL A 211 -21.45 -65.16 -25.34
C VAL A 211 -20.40 -66.17 -24.93
#